data_7a421aab6f2482d9fd483eac1fff500d
#
_entry.id   7a421aab6f2482d9fd483eac1fff500d
#
_cell.length_a   1.000
_cell.length_b   1.000
_cell.length_c   1.000
_cell.angle_alpha   90.00
_cell.angle_beta   90.00
_cell.angle_gamma   90.00
#
_symmetry.space_group_name_H-M   'P 1'
#
loop_
_entity.id
_entity.type
_entity.pdbx_description
1 polymer ?
#
loop_
_entity_poly.entity_id
_entity_poly.type
_entity_poly.pdbx_seq_one_letter_code
_entity_poly.pdbx_strand_id
1 'polypeptide(L)'
;MRLSTMLELAVERDPRAIAIVDGDRRWSYADWYARVEQLARALRASGVGPGDRVVLCLRNREETAALHLACQRVDAITTPLNFRLASGEIAYCIGDAAPRLVVYEDCTAQAVLAGRAQWGCRPELVAVDAPVPPGGIAFDALLARGDSAPSLPPIPADADDRLIGLILYTSGTTGRPKGVPRSQRAEYAAAVAHALQNRY
;
A
#
# COMPACT_ATOMS: atom_id res chain seq x y z
N MET A 1 18.03 -2.12 -6.20
CA MET A 1 16.99 -1.43 -7.01
C MET A 1 15.62 -1.63 -6.35
N ARG A 2 14.73 -0.67 -6.43
CA ARG A 2 13.41 -0.64 -5.78
C ARG A 2 12.31 -0.74 -6.85
N LEU A 3 11.11 -1.19 -6.46
CA LEU A 3 9.96 -1.24 -7.38
C LEU A 3 9.52 0.17 -7.84
N SER A 4 9.63 1.18 -6.95
CA SER A 4 9.34 2.57 -7.32
C SER A 4 10.26 3.09 -8.44
N THR A 5 11.56 2.75 -8.41
CA THR A 5 12.50 3.08 -9.49
C THR A 5 12.17 2.33 -10.79
N MET A 6 11.66 1.10 -10.71
CA MET A 6 11.22 0.37 -11.92
C MET A 6 10.05 1.07 -12.61
N LEU A 7 9.13 1.66 -11.85
CA LEU A 7 8.03 2.42 -12.42
C LEU A 7 8.54 3.66 -13.16
N GLU A 8 9.51 4.40 -12.60
CA GLU A 8 10.16 5.52 -13.28
C GLU A 8 10.78 5.10 -14.61
N LEU A 9 11.57 4.02 -14.61
CA LEU A 9 12.17 3.47 -15.83
C LEU A 9 11.13 3.00 -16.86
N ALA A 10 10.00 2.48 -16.43
CA ALA A 10 8.91 2.09 -17.33
C ALA A 10 8.28 3.31 -18.00
N VAL A 11 8.09 4.41 -17.27
CA VAL A 11 7.62 5.70 -17.83
C VAL A 11 8.62 6.25 -18.85
N GLU A 12 9.92 6.23 -18.54
CA GLU A 12 10.97 6.70 -19.47
C GLU A 12 10.98 5.87 -20.76
N ARG A 13 10.74 4.56 -20.67
CA ARG A 13 10.74 3.65 -21.81
C ARG A 13 9.54 3.86 -22.73
N ASP A 14 8.33 3.87 -22.20
CA ASP A 14 7.08 4.12 -22.95
C ASP A 14 5.97 4.65 -22.03
N PRO A 15 5.82 5.95 -21.88
CA PRO A 15 4.84 6.56 -21.00
C PRO A 15 3.37 6.26 -21.42
N ARG A 16 3.13 5.92 -22.70
CA ARG A 16 1.78 5.71 -23.23
C ARG A 16 1.33 4.24 -23.20
N ALA A 17 2.24 3.31 -22.98
CA ALA A 17 1.87 1.90 -22.84
C ALA A 17 0.96 1.71 -21.61
N ILE A 18 0.05 0.74 -21.69
CA ILE A 18 -0.87 0.42 -20.60
C ILE A 18 -0.11 -0.26 -19.47
N ALA A 19 -0.17 0.33 -18.29
CA ALA A 19 0.45 -0.19 -17.07
C ALA A 19 -0.52 -1.06 -16.26
N ILE A 20 -1.77 -0.60 -16.08
CA ILE A 20 -2.77 -1.25 -15.23
C ILE A 20 -4.13 -1.27 -15.97
N VAL A 21 -4.83 -2.39 -15.82
CA VAL A 21 -6.24 -2.53 -16.21
C VAL A 21 -7.00 -3.03 -14.99
N ASP A 22 -8.04 -2.29 -14.59
CA ASP A 22 -8.95 -2.65 -13.50
C ASP A 22 -10.39 -2.40 -13.96
N GLY A 23 -11.10 -3.47 -14.29
CA GLY A 23 -12.41 -3.38 -14.93
C GLY A 23 -12.31 -2.64 -16.27
N ASP A 24 -13.08 -1.56 -16.41
CA ASP A 24 -13.08 -0.69 -17.58
C ASP A 24 -12.00 0.41 -17.52
N ARG A 25 -11.36 0.59 -16.39
CA ARG A 25 -10.30 1.60 -16.20
C ARG A 25 -9.00 1.10 -16.82
N ARG A 26 -8.33 1.98 -17.54
CA ARG A 26 -7.00 1.75 -18.14
C ARG A 26 -6.10 2.92 -17.80
N TRP A 27 -4.95 2.59 -17.24
CA TRP A 27 -3.93 3.57 -16.86
C TRP A 27 -2.70 3.38 -17.74
N SER A 28 -2.25 4.42 -18.41
CA SER A 28 -0.91 4.42 -19.01
C SER A 28 0.17 4.45 -17.92
N TYR A 29 1.42 4.14 -18.27
CA TYR A 29 2.52 4.29 -17.31
C TYR A 29 2.65 5.72 -16.79
N ALA A 30 2.44 6.73 -17.63
CA ALA A 30 2.46 8.13 -17.21
C ALA A 30 1.33 8.45 -16.20
N ASP A 31 0.09 8.05 -16.50
CA ASP A 31 -1.05 8.28 -15.61
C ASP A 31 -0.86 7.51 -14.29
N TRP A 32 -0.38 6.27 -14.40
CA TRP A 32 -0.12 5.42 -13.23
C TRP A 32 0.96 6.00 -12.32
N TYR A 33 2.04 6.49 -12.89
CA TYR A 33 3.09 7.17 -12.14
C TYR A 33 2.57 8.43 -11.45
N ALA A 34 1.79 9.26 -12.15
CA ALA A 34 1.17 10.45 -11.57
C ALA A 34 0.25 10.09 -10.38
N ARG A 35 -0.51 9.01 -10.49
CA ARG A 35 -1.38 8.48 -9.43
C ARG A 35 -0.57 8.02 -8.21
N VAL A 36 0.52 7.28 -8.43
CA VAL A 36 1.42 6.81 -7.36
C VAL A 36 2.09 7.98 -6.65
N GLU A 37 2.61 8.97 -7.39
CA GLU A 37 3.21 10.17 -6.82
C GLU A 37 2.20 11.01 -6.03
N GLN A 38 0.97 11.15 -6.50
CA GLN A 38 -0.11 11.82 -5.78
C GLN A 38 -0.37 11.14 -4.44
N LEU A 39 -0.52 9.80 -4.43
CA LEU A 39 -0.70 9.02 -3.21
C LEU A 39 0.51 9.08 -2.28
N ALA A 40 1.72 9.05 -2.81
CA ALA A 40 2.94 9.18 -2.01
C ALA A 40 3.00 10.52 -1.27
N ARG A 41 2.65 11.62 -1.96
CA ARG A 41 2.51 12.95 -1.34
C ARG A 41 1.39 12.96 -0.29
N ALA A 42 0.25 12.32 -0.58
CA ALA A 42 -0.87 12.20 0.35
C ALA A 42 -0.49 11.45 1.63
N LEU A 43 0.25 10.35 1.52
CA LEU A 43 0.78 9.60 2.65
C LEU A 43 1.71 10.47 3.51
N ARG A 44 2.63 11.21 2.89
CA ARG A 44 3.51 12.15 3.62
C ARG A 44 2.73 13.25 4.32
N ALA A 45 1.73 13.84 3.66
CA ALA A 45 0.85 14.85 4.25
C ALA A 45 0.01 14.30 5.42
N SER A 46 -0.28 12.99 5.42
CA SER A 46 -0.93 12.27 6.52
C SER A 46 0.05 11.82 7.62
N GLY A 47 1.32 12.25 7.56
CA GLY A 47 2.34 11.94 8.53
C GLY A 47 2.90 10.51 8.43
N VAL A 48 2.69 9.83 7.29
CA VAL A 48 3.33 8.54 7.01
C VAL A 48 4.75 8.76 6.53
N GLY A 49 5.71 8.08 7.12
CA GLY A 49 7.13 8.20 6.81
C GLY A 49 7.87 6.87 6.81
N PRO A 50 9.21 6.92 6.75
CA PRO A 50 10.04 5.72 6.73
C PRO A 50 9.74 4.80 7.90
N GLY A 51 9.52 3.51 7.61
CA GLY A 51 9.23 2.48 8.61
C GLY A 51 7.80 2.47 9.15
N ASP A 52 6.95 3.46 8.83
CA ASP A 52 5.54 3.42 9.20
C ASP A 52 4.79 2.35 8.41
N ARG A 53 3.85 1.65 9.06
CA ARG A 53 3.01 0.62 8.42
C ARG A 53 1.72 1.25 7.92
N VAL A 54 1.36 0.84 6.70
CA VAL A 54 0.07 1.12 6.08
C VAL A 54 -0.62 -0.22 5.84
N VAL A 55 -1.67 -0.49 6.62
CA VAL A 55 -2.44 -1.73 6.48
C VAL A 55 -3.49 -1.57 5.39
N LEU A 56 -3.55 -2.54 4.49
CA LEU A 56 -4.51 -2.59 3.39
C LEU A 56 -5.46 -3.78 3.58
N CYS A 57 -6.72 -3.50 3.87
CA CYS A 57 -7.81 -4.48 3.92
C CYS A 57 -8.66 -4.35 2.64
N LEU A 58 -8.03 -4.56 1.49
CA LEU A 58 -8.59 -4.38 0.16
C LEU A 58 -8.49 -5.66 -0.65
N ARG A 59 -9.41 -5.84 -1.60
CA ARG A 59 -9.26 -6.82 -2.68
C ARG A 59 -8.14 -6.39 -3.64
N ASN A 60 -7.86 -7.24 -4.63
CA ASN A 60 -6.97 -6.87 -5.74
C ASN A 60 -7.69 -5.83 -6.61
N ARG A 61 -7.28 -4.58 -6.48
CA ARG A 61 -7.81 -3.42 -7.19
C ARG A 61 -6.70 -2.37 -7.39
N GLU A 62 -6.96 -1.38 -8.23
CA GLU A 62 -5.94 -0.37 -8.58
C GLU A 62 -5.40 0.35 -7.34
N GLU A 63 -6.24 0.67 -6.37
CA GLU A 63 -5.84 1.39 -5.16
C GLU A 63 -4.86 0.56 -4.30
N THR A 64 -5.01 -0.77 -4.29
CA THR A 64 -4.08 -1.66 -3.59
C THR A 64 -2.68 -1.58 -4.20
N ALA A 65 -2.59 -1.65 -5.54
CA ALA A 65 -1.33 -1.57 -6.25
C ALA A 65 -0.70 -0.17 -6.16
N ALA A 66 -1.51 0.89 -6.30
CA ALA A 66 -1.05 2.28 -6.19
C ALA A 66 -0.51 2.60 -4.79
N LEU A 67 -1.24 2.20 -3.74
CA LEU A 67 -0.81 2.38 -2.35
C LEU A 67 0.47 1.61 -2.03
N HIS A 68 0.63 0.40 -2.57
CA HIS A 68 1.87 -0.36 -2.39
C HIS A 68 3.08 0.40 -2.96
N LEU A 69 2.99 0.87 -4.20
CA LEU A 69 4.07 1.65 -4.82
C LEU A 69 4.28 3.00 -4.12
N ALA A 70 3.20 3.67 -3.71
CA ALA A 70 3.28 4.93 -2.97
C ALA A 70 3.97 4.76 -1.59
N CYS A 71 3.69 3.67 -0.87
CA CYS A 71 4.40 3.33 0.37
C CYS A 71 5.89 3.14 0.11
N GLN A 72 6.26 2.41 -0.95
CA GLN A 72 7.67 2.22 -1.30
C GLN A 72 8.36 3.53 -1.70
N ARG A 73 7.63 4.46 -2.29
CA ARG A 73 8.13 5.78 -2.69
C ARG A 73 8.52 6.65 -1.48
N VAL A 74 7.88 6.44 -0.33
CA VAL A 74 8.12 7.20 0.92
C VAL A 74 8.79 6.37 2.02
N ASP A 75 9.32 5.19 1.69
CA ASP A 75 9.95 4.24 2.63
C ASP A 75 9.01 3.74 3.74
N ALA A 76 7.70 3.80 3.52
CA ALA A 76 6.71 3.18 4.38
C ALA A 76 6.55 1.68 4.05
N ILE A 77 5.98 0.94 4.97
CA ILE A 77 5.80 -0.50 4.89
C ILE A 77 4.34 -0.81 4.57
N THR A 78 4.10 -1.37 3.38
CA THR A 78 2.78 -1.90 3.04
C THR A 78 2.51 -3.18 3.81
N THR A 79 1.32 -3.30 4.38
CA THR A 79 0.90 -4.49 5.12
C THR A 79 -0.48 -4.93 4.61
N PRO A 80 -0.54 -5.64 3.46
CA PRO A 80 -1.79 -6.13 2.94
C PRO A 80 -2.29 -7.31 3.78
N LEU A 81 -3.57 -7.26 4.14
CA LEU A 81 -4.26 -8.35 4.83
C LEU A 81 -5.22 -9.05 3.86
N ASN A 82 -5.36 -10.35 4.03
CA ASN A 82 -6.35 -11.08 3.25
C ASN A 82 -7.76 -10.57 3.62
N PHE A 83 -8.49 -10.08 2.64
CA PHE A 83 -9.85 -9.52 2.81
C PHE A 83 -10.88 -10.54 3.33
N ARG A 84 -10.54 -11.84 3.34
CA ARG A 84 -11.40 -12.92 3.86
C ARG A 84 -11.14 -13.25 5.33
N LEU A 85 -10.20 -12.60 6.00
CA LEU A 85 -9.93 -12.80 7.41
C LEU A 85 -11.14 -12.42 8.28
N ALA A 86 -11.36 -13.17 9.34
CA ALA A 86 -12.37 -12.85 10.34
C ALA A 86 -11.99 -11.58 11.12
N SER A 87 -12.98 -10.90 11.71
CA SER A 87 -12.78 -9.64 12.45
C SER A 87 -11.70 -9.75 13.54
N GLY A 88 -11.65 -10.87 14.27
CA GLY A 88 -10.64 -11.11 15.32
C GLY A 88 -9.23 -11.25 14.78
N GLU A 89 -9.06 -11.85 13.60
CA GLU A 89 -7.77 -12.00 12.93
C GLU A 89 -7.29 -10.64 12.38
N ILE A 90 -8.19 -9.87 11.75
CA ILE A 90 -7.91 -8.51 11.29
C ILE A 90 -7.51 -7.63 12.48
N ALA A 91 -8.27 -7.69 13.58
CA ALA A 91 -7.96 -6.91 14.78
C ALA A 91 -6.58 -7.24 15.35
N TYR A 92 -6.24 -8.52 15.41
CA TYR A 92 -4.93 -8.99 15.83
C TYR A 92 -3.82 -8.45 14.91
N CYS A 93 -3.95 -8.61 13.59
CA CYS A 93 -2.94 -8.16 12.64
C CYS A 93 -2.75 -6.62 12.69
N ILE A 94 -3.84 -5.86 12.82
CA ILE A 94 -3.76 -4.40 12.96
C ILE A 94 -3.08 -4.01 14.27
N GLY A 95 -3.43 -4.67 15.38
CA GLY A 95 -2.79 -4.43 16.67
C GLY A 95 -1.29 -4.74 16.67
N ASP A 96 -0.90 -5.86 16.07
CA ASP A 96 0.48 -6.32 15.95
C ASP A 96 1.31 -5.40 15.02
N ALA A 97 0.74 -5.02 13.86
CA ALA A 97 1.39 -4.10 12.92
C ALA A 97 1.48 -2.67 13.48
N ALA A 98 0.58 -2.26 14.37
CA ALA A 98 0.47 -0.90 14.90
C ALA A 98 0.63 0.18 13.79
N PRO A 99 -0.26 0.20 12.78
CA PRO A 99 -0.09 1.02 11.59
C PRO A 99 -0.36 2.50 11.86
N ARG A 100 0.19 3.35 10.99
CA ARG A 100 -0.16 4.78 10.92
C ARG A 100 -1.50 4.97 10.22
N LEU A 101 -1.81 4.13 9.23
CA LEU A 101 -2.97 4.23 8.37
C LEU A 101 -3.56 2.82 8.14
N VAL A 102 -4.90 2.71 8.14
CA VAL A 102 -5.63 1.52 7.70
C VAL A 102 -6.56 1.92 6.57
N VAL A 103 -6.36 1.30 5.40
CA VAL A 103 -7.23 1.48 4.23
C VAL A 103 -8.11 0.24 4.09
N TYR A 104 -9.40 0.42 3.94
CA TYR A 104 -10.37 -0.67 3.81
C TYR A 104 -11.45 -0.34 2.78
N GLU A 105 -12.13 -1.36 2.29
CA GLU A 105 -13.25 -1.24 1.35
C GLU A 105 -14.55 -1.82 1.92
N ASP A 106 -15.66 -1.67 1.21
CA ASP A 106 -17.00 -2.07 1.68
C ASP A 106 -17.06 -3.52 2.19
N CYS A 107 -16.52 -4.48 1.44
CA CYS A 107 -16.57 -5.90 1.84
C CYS A 107 -15.74 -6.22 3.10
N THR A 108 -14.83 -5.36 3.52
CA THR A 108 -14.00 -5.51 4.73
C THR A 108 -14.40 -4.55 5.85
N ALA A 109 -15.25 -3.56 5.56
CA ALA A 109 -15.62 -2.50 6.51
C ALA A 109 -16.13 -3.04 7.84
N GLN A 110 -17.08 -3.98 7.82
CA GLN A 110 -17.63 -4.58 9.02
C GLN A 110 -16.55 -5.26 9.87
N ALA A 111 -15.68 -6.06 9.24
CA ALA A 111 -14.65 -6.82 9.94
C ALA A 111 -13.57 -5.89 10.53
N VAL A 112 -13.17 -4.86 9.80
CA VAL A 112 -12.22 -3.84 10.26
C VAL A 112 -12.79 -3.05 11.43
N LEU A 113 -13.99 -2.49 11.29
CA LEU A 113 -14.57 -1.58 12.28
C LEU A 113 -14.98 -2.27 13.57
N ALA A 114 -15.44 -3.53 13.51
CA ALA A 114 -15.81 -4.32 14.69
C ALA A 114 -14.61 -4.58 15.62
N GLY A 115 -13.41 -4.70 15.10
CA GLY A 115 -12.19 -4.96 15.87
C GLY A 115 -11.51 -3.72 16.46
N ARG A 116 -11.99 -2.51 16.13
CA ARG A 116 -11.32 -1.23 16.41
C ARG A 116 -10.92 -1.04 17.88
N ALA A 117 -11.75 -1.46 18.82
CA ALA A 117 -11.48 -1.33 20.25
C ALA A 117 -10.32 -2.22 20.75
N GLN A 118 -9.95 -3.24 19.97
CA GLN A 118 -8.93 -4.25 20.33
C GLN A 118 -7.53 -3.92 19.77
N TRP A 119 -7.39 -2.91 18.92
CA TRP A 119 -6.11 -2.65 18.21
C TRP A 119 -4.99 -2.15 19.11
N GLY A 120 -5.29 -1.51 20.23
CA GLY A 120 -4.28 -0.88 21.08
C GLY A 120 -3.54 0.31 20.43
N CYS A 121 -3.90 0.68 19.21
CA CYS A 121 -3.38 1.82 18.44
C CYS A 121 -4.54 2.61 17.82
N ARG A 122 -4.24 3.81 17.31
CA ARG A 122 -5.24 4.70 16.72
C ARG A 122 -4.80 5.17 15.33
N PRO A 123 -4.81 4.29 14.33
CA PRO A 123 -4.48 4.69 12.96
C PRO A 123 -5.56 5.60 12.38
N GLU A 124 -5.21 6.42 11.41
CA GLU A 124 -6.19 7.06 10.56
C GLU A 124 -6.88 6.00 9.68
N LEU A 125 -8.20 6.12 9.54
CA LEU A 125 -9.01 5.19 8.75
C LEU A 125 -9.36 5.84 7.41
N VAL A 126 -9.08 5.12 6.32
CA VAL A 126 -9.40 5.54 4.96
C VAL A 126 -10.35 4.53 4.31
N ALA A 127 -11.53 5.01 3.90
CA ALA A 127 -12.56 4.20 3.26
C ALA A 127 -12.49 4.32 1.74
N VAL A 128 -12.40 3.19 1.04
CA VAL A 128 -12.48 3.08 -0.41
C VAL A 128 -13.84 2.49 -0.77
N ASP A 129 -14.71 3.26 -1.41
CA ASP A 129 -16.07 2.85 -1.77
C ASP A 129 -16.83 2.20 -0.58
N ALA A 130 -16.64 2.75 0.63
CA ALA A 130 -17.17 2.20 1.88
C ALA A 130 -17.62 3.32 2.81
N PRO A 131 -18.47 3.00 3.83
CA PRO A 131 -18.87 3.98 4.84
C PRO A 131 -17.66 4.53 5.60
N VAL A 132 -17.59 5.84 5.74
CA VAL A 132 -16.56 6.56 6.48
C VAL A 132 -16.97 6.64 7.96
N PRO A 133 -16.20 6.06 8.89
CA PRO A 133 -16.51 6.11 10.32
C PRO A 133 -16.15 7.47 10.92
N PRO A 134 -16.66 7.82 12.11
CA PRO A 134 -16.23 9.01 12.82
C PRO A 134 -14.71 9.08 12.98
N GLY A 135 -14.09 10.19 12.55
CA GLY A 135 -12.67 10.42 12.56
C GLY A 135 -11.88 9.71 11.44
N GLY A 136 -12.56 9.07 10.49
CA GLY A 136 -11.97 8.57 9.24
C GLY A 136 -12.16 9.53 8.09
N ILE A 137 -11.62 9.19 6.93
CA ILE A 137 -11.77 9.94 5.67
C ILE A 137 -12.11 9.00 4.51
N ALA A 138 -12.71 9.55 3.45
CA ALA A 138 -12.84 8.87 2.18
C ALA A 138 -11.49 8.85 1.43
N PHE A 139 -11.29 7.89 0.55
CA PHE A 139 -10.07 7.77 -0.25
C PHE A 139 -9.82 8.99 -1.14
N ASP A 140 -10.88 9.60 -1.69
CA ASP A 140 -10.75 10.83 -2.47
C ASP A 140 -10.26 12.02 -1.62
N ALA A 141 -10.62 12.07 -0.34
CA ALA A 141 -10.09 13.07 0.57
C ALA A 141 -8.60 12.83 0.88
N LEU A 142 -8.15 11.58 0.92
CA LEU A 142 -6.72 11.27 0.99
C LEU A 142 -6.00 11.76 -0.27
N LEU A 143 -6.54 11.47 -1.46
CA LEU A 143 -5.96 11.93 -2.73
C LEU A 143 -5.84 13.46 -2.80
N ALA A 144 -6.87 14.18 -2.39
CA ALA A 144 -6.88 15.64 -2.36
C ALA A 144 -5.75 16.24 -1.49
N ARG A 145 -5.33 15.54 -0.42
CA ARG A 145 -4.14 15.93 0.35
C ARG A 145 -2.87 15.89 -0.51
N GLY A 146 -2.77 14.90 -1.42
CA GLY A 146 -1.64 14.78 -2.33
C GLY A 146 -1.58 15.89 -3.37
N ASP A 147 -2.73 16.41 -3.81
CA ASP A 147 -2.79 17.53 -4.75
C ASP A 147 -2.27 18.83 -4.14
N SER A 148 -2.53 19.03 -2.85
CA SER A 148 -2.13 20.22 -2.10
C SER A 148 -0.72 20.12 -1.50
N ALA A 149 -0.11 18.92 -1.50
CA ALA A 149 1.18 18.68 -0.89
C ALA A 149 2.35 18.99 -1.85
N PRO A 150 3.52 19.40 -1.32
CA PRO A 150 4.69 19.65 -2.16
C PRO A 150 5.17 18.37 -2.86
N SER A 151 5.84 18.54 -4.00
CA SER A 151 6.48 17.42 -4.71
C SER A 151 7.52 16.73 -3.84
N LEU A 152 7.62 15.42 -3.99
CA LEU A 152 8.65 14.64 -3.32
C LEU A 152 10.00 14.80 -4.03
N PRO A 153 11.11 14.77 -3.29
CA PRO A 153 12.43 14.78 -3.91
C PRO A 153 12.63 13.51 -4.76
N PRO A 154 13.49 13.54 -5.78
CA PRO A 154 13.86 12.35 -6.54
C PRO A 154 14.35 11.22 -5.61
N ILE A 155 14.16 9.98 -6.02
CA ILE A 155 14.73 8.83 -5.30
C ILE A 155 16.25 8.86 -5.49
N PRO A 156 17.05 8.91 -4.41
CA PRO A 156 18.50 8.86 -4.54
C PRO A 156 18.96 7.58 -5.25
N ALA A 157 19.96 7.68 -6.12
CA ALA A 157 20.49 6.52 -6.85
C ALA A 157 21.07 5.44 -5.92
N ASP A 158 21.59 5.86 -4.76
CA ASP A 158 22.13 5.00 -3.69
C ASP A 158 21.12 4.68 -2.59
N ALA A 159 19.81 4.93 -2.83
CA ALA A 159 18.76 4.67 -1.85
C ALA A 159 18.82 3.23 -1.33
N ASP A 160 18.81 3.07 0.01
CA ASP A 160 18.93 1.74 0.64
C ASP A 160 17.75 0.83 0.29
N ASP A 161 18.02 -0.21 -0.48
CA ASP A 161 17.03 -1.22 -0.89
C ASP A 161 16.84 -2.35 0.14
N ARG A 162 17.58 -2.33 1.25
CA ARG A 162 17.44 -3.29 2.37
C ARG A 162 16.31 -2.89 3.32
N LEU A 163 15.80 -1.65 3.22
CA LEU A 163 14.66 -1.21 4.01
C LEU A 163 13.46 -2.13 3.79
N ILE A 164 12.72 -2.42 4.86
CA ILE A 164 11.50 -3.21 4.77
C ILE A 164 10.46 -2.40 4.00
N GLY A 165 9.90 -2.98 2.95
CA GLY A 165 8.86 -2.36 2.12
C GLY A 165 7.51 -3.08 2.21
N LEU A 166 7.50 -4.31 2.74
CA LEU A 166 6.31 -5.14 2.81
C LEU A 166 6.33 -6.01 4.07
N ILE A 167 5.18 -6.19 4.72
CA ILE A 167 4.95 -7.22 5.74
C ILE A 167 3.77 -8.07 5.29
N LEU A 168 3.99 -9.38 5.13
CA LEU A 168 2.93 -10.34 4.81
C LEU A 168 2.58 -11.16 6.05
N TYR A 169 1.29 -11.19 6.42
CA TYR A 169 0.82 -12.08 7.47
C TYR A 169 0.54 -13.47 6.91
N THR A 170 1.20 -14.46 7.50
CA THR A 170 1.01 -15.88 7.17
C THR A 170 0.24 -16.59 8.29
N SER A 171 -0.51 -17.64 7.94
CA SER A 171 -1.12 -18.53 8.93
C SER A 171 0.02 -19.25 9.69
N GLY A 172 0.30 -18.78 10.91
CA GLY A 172 1.33 -19.39 11.75
C GLY A 172 0.93 -20.81 12.17
N THR A 173 1.89 -21.73 12.24
CA THR A 173 1.71 -23.08 12.80
C THR A 173 1.25 -23.09 14.27
N THR A 174 1.28 -21.94 14.95
CA THR A 174 0.92 -21.72 16.36
C THR A 174 -0.46 -21.08 16.55
N GLY A 175 -1.30 -21.01 15.50
CA GLY A 175 -2.69 -20.52 15.58
C GLY A 175 -2.89 -19.01 15.47
N ARG A 176 -1.82 -18.19 15.51
CA ARG A 176 -1.91 -16.75 15.26
C ARG A 176 -1.10 -16.35 14.03
N PRO A 177 -1.61 -15.45 13.18
CA PRO A 177 -0.87 -14.94 12.03
C PRO A 177 0.47 -14.31 12.46
N LYS A 178 1.52 -14.49 11.64
CA LYS A 178 2.85 -13.90 11.87
C LYS A 178 3.18 -12.94 10.73
N GLY A 179 3.58 -11.73 11.06
CA GLY A 179 4.07 -10.75 10.09
C GLY A 179 5.47 -11.10 9.62
N VAL A 180 5.62 -11.38 8.33
CA VAL A 180 6.91 -11.71 7.69
C VAL A 180 7.40 -10.48 6.95
N PRO A 181 8.48 -9.81 7.42
CA PRO A 181 9.00 -8.62 6.75
C PRO A 181 9.80 -9.00 5.49
N ARG A 182 9.66 -8.19 4.46
CA ARG A 182 10.38 -8.31 3.20
C ARG A 182 11.00 -6.97 2.84
N SER A 183 12.29 -6.98 2.46
CA SER A 183 12.97 -5.77 2.01
C SER A 183 12.53 -5.38 0.60
N GLN A 184 12.70 -4.10 0.25
CA GLN A 184 12.45 -3.60 -1.11
C GLN A 184 13.29 -4.36 -2.15
N ARG A 185 14.54 -4.74 -1.80
CA ARG A 185 15.39 -5.59 -2.63
C ARG A 185 14.78 -6.97 -2.88
N ALA A 186 14.20 -7.59 -1.85
CA ALA A 186 13.55 -8.90 -1.97
C ALA A 186 12.30 -8.82 -2.87
N GLU A 187 11.53 -7.74 -2.77
CA GLU A 187 10.38 -7.49 -3.64
C GLU A 187 10.80 -7.31 -5.09
N TYR A 188 11.84 -6.50 -5.34
CA TYR A 188 12.41 -6.34 -6.67
C TYR A 188 12.87 -7.69 -7.25
N ALA A 189 13.65 -8.46 -6.49
CA ALA A 189 14.15 -9.76 -6.94
C ALA A 189 13.02 -10.74 -7.26
N ALA A 190 11.94 -10.74 -6.46
CA ALA A 190 10.76 -11.56 -6.71
C ALA A 190 10.02 -11.13 -8.00
N ALA A 191 9.88 -9.82 -8.23
CA ALA A 191 9.26 -9.31 -9.45
C ALA A 191 10.06 -9.68 -10.71
N VAL A 192 11.40 -9.54 -10.67
CA VAL A 192 12.28 -9.94 -11.77
C VAL A 192 12.20 -11.45 -12.03
N ALA A 193 12.28 -12.27 -10.98
CA ALA A 193 12.18 -13.71 -11.10
C ALA A 193 10.83 -14.14 -11.73
N HIS A 194 9.73 -13.50 -11.30
CA HIS A 194 8.40 -13.75 -11.85
C HIS A 194 8.32 -13.36 -13.34
N ALA A 195 8.85 -12.20 -13.72
CA ALA A 195 8.86 -11.75 -15.11
C ALA A 195 9.66 -12.70 -16.01
N LEU A 196 10.83 -13.15 -15.57
CA LEU A 196 11.68 -14.10 -16.30
C LEU A 196 11.02 -15.47 -16.45
N GLN A 197 10.38 -15.98 -15.39
CA GLN A 197 9.72 -17.28 -15.40
C GLN A 197 8.50 -17.29 -16.34
N ASN A 198 7.74 -16.20 -16.39
CA ASN A 198 6.51 -16.11 -17.19
C ASN A 198 6.75 -15.50 -18.59
N ARG A 199 7.99 -15.14 -18.93
CA ARG A 199 8.37 -14.58 -20.23
C ARG A 199 7.57 -13.34 -20.65
N TYR A 200 7.32 -12.44 -19.69
CA TYR A 200 6.72 -11.13 -19.99
C TYR A 200 7.70 -10.18 -20.66
#